data_fe842fe7ca060d5a29f492615168f5fa
#
_entry.id   fe842fe7ca060d5a29f492615168f5fa
#
_cell.length_a   1.000
_cell.length_b   1.000
_cell.length_c   1.000
_cell.angle_alpha   90.00
_cell.angle_beta   90.00
_cell.angle_gamma   90.00
#
_symmetry.space_group_name_H-M   'P 1'
#
loop_
_entity.id
_entity.type
_entity.pdbx_description
1 polymer ?
#
loop_
_entity_poly.entity_id
_entity_poly.type
_entity_poly.pdbx_seq_one_letter_code
_entity_poly.pdbx_strand_id
1 'polypeptide(L)'
;AASDVYKRQDENGQKMSKSKGNAVDPFNALETYGADAIRWYFYTSSAPWLPKRFSGKAVQEGQRKFMGTLWNTYAFFVLYANIDNFDASKYTLEYDKLPVMDKWLLSKLNSTVAEVDSNLDQYRIPEAAKALQDFVDEMSNWYVRRSRERFWAKGMEQDKINAYMTLYT
;
A
#
# COMPACT_ATOMS: atom_id res chain seq x y z
N ALA A 1 -26.79 24.58 4.63
CA ALA A 1 -25.51 24.84 3.92
C ALA A 1 -24.53 23.68 4.01
N ALA A 2 -24.52 22.87 5.09
CA ALA A 2 -23.61 21.75 5.23
C ALA A 2 -23.91 20.56 4.28
N SER A 3 -25.12 20.43 3.76
CA SER A 3 -25.51 19.32 2.88
C SER A 3 -24.96 19.38 1.45
N ASP A 4 -24.38 20.52 1.04
CA ASP A 4 -23.84 20.70 -0.31
C ASP A 4 -22.40 20.22 -0.47
N VAL A 5 -21.66 20.08 0.63
CA VAL A 5 -20.24 19.70 0.65
C VAL A 5 -20.03 18.23 0.27
N TYR A 6 -21.02 17.37 0.48
CA TYR A 6 -20.91 15.92 0.27
C TYR A 6 -21.52 15.43 -1.05
N LYS A 7 -21.57 16.28 -2.07
CA LYS A 7 -22.10 15.86 -3.38
C LYS A 7 -21.12 14.89 -4.04
N ARG A 8 -21.53 13.61 -4.12
CA ARG A 8 -20.85 12.63 -4.96
C ARG A 8 -21.11 12.95 -6.41
N GLN A 9 -20.06 12.96 -7.20
CA GLN A 9 -20.09 13.29 -8.62
C GLN A 9 -19.74 12.05 -9.45
N ASP A 10 -20.30 11.95 -10.65
CA ASP A 10 -19.88 10.98 -11.65
C ASP A 10 -18.50 11.34 -12.26
N GLU A 11 -18.02 10.56 -13.20
CA GLU A 11 -16.74 10.78 -13.88
C GLU A 11 -16.64 12.15 -14.56
N ASN A 12 -17.78 12.70 -14.98
CA ASN A 12 -17.87 13.99 -15.65
C ASN A 12 -18.02 15.18 -14.67
N GLY A 13 -18.03 14.92 -13.36
CA GLY A 13 -18.20 15.93 -12.33
C GLY A 13 -19.67 16.36 -12.13
N GLN A 14 -20.64 15.62 -12.67
CA GLN A 14 -22.05 15.89 -12.47
C GLN A 14 -22.55 15.23 -11.19
N LYS A 15 -23.47 15.89 -10.49
CA LYS A 15 -24.10 15.32 -9.29
C LYS A 15 -24.79 14.00 -9.63
N MET A 16 -24.41 12.94 -8.92
CA MET A 16 -25.09 11.65 -9.02
C MET A 16 -26.50 11.74 -8.49
N SER A 17 -27.47 11.21 -9.26
CA SER A 17 -28.84 11.04 -8.81
C SER A 17 -29.50 9.85 -9.52
N LYS A 18 -30.42 9.16 -8.82
CA LYS A 18 -31.16 8.04 -9.40
C LYS A 18 -32.02 8.50 -10.61
N SER A 19 -32.57 9.72 -10.55
CA SER A 19 -33.37 10.28 -11.64
C SER A 19 -32.58 10.57 -12.91
N LYS A 20 -31.27 10.78 -12.82
CA LYS A 20 -30.39 11.02 -13.98
C LYS A 20 -29.75 9.75 -14.52
N GLY A 21 -29.96 8.61 -13.87
CA GLY A 21 -29.35 7.33 -14.27
C GLY A 21 -27.82 7.25 -14.15
N ASN A 22 -27.18 8.26 -13.54
CA ASN A 22 -25.72 8.31 -13.35
C ASN A 22 -25.26 7.92 -11.93
N ALA A 23 -26.15 7.36 -11.12
CA ALA A 23 -25.81 6.85 -9.80
C ALA A 23 -25.14 5.49 -9.92
N VAL A 24 -24.00 5.32 -9.27
CA VAL A 24 -23.33 4.03 -9.14
C VAL A 24 -24.01 3.25 -8.03
N ASP A 25 -24.38 2.00 -8.32
CA ASP A 25 -24.89 1.07 -7.31
C ASP A 25 -23.73 0.66 -6.39
N PRO A 26 -23.81 0.93 -5.07
CA PRO A 26 -22.75 0.59 -4.14
C PRO A 26 -22.49 -0.91 -4.05
N PHE A 27 -23.52 -1.75 -4.13
CA PHE A 27 -23.35 -3.20 -4.03
C PHE A 27 -22.63 -3.75 -5.25
N ASN A 28 -23.01 -3.33 -6.45
CA ASN A 28 -22.31 -3.70 -7.67
C ASN A 28 -20.85 -3.21 -7.67
N ALA A 29 -20.58 -2.01 -7.17
CA ALA A 29 -19.22 -1.51 -7.02
C ALA A 29 -18.41 -2.35 -6.02
N LEU A 30 -18.98 -2.75 -4.88
CA LEU A 30 -18.35 -3.61 -3.90
C LEU A 30 -18.04 -5.01 -4.46
N GLU A 31 -18.94 -5.59 -5.22
CA GLU A 31 -18.72 -6.88 -5.89
C GLU A 31 -17.64 -6.81 -6.97
N THR A 32 -17.60 -5.70 -7.72
CA THR A 32 -16.67 -5.52 -8.84
C THR A 32 -15.24 -5.22 -8.38
N TYR A 33 -15.08 -4.33 -7.39
CA TYR A 33 -13.76 -3.79 -7.01
C TYR A 33 -13.28 -4.27 -5.64
N GLY A 34 -14.18 -4.76 -4.78
CA GLY A 34 -13.91 -5.05 -3.40
C GLY A 34 -13.96 -3.81 -2.50
N ALA A 35 -14.28 -4.03 -1.23
CA ALA A 35 -14.46 -2.96 -0.26
C ALA A 35 -13.17 -2.17 0.00
N ASP A 36 -12.04 -2.84 0.09
CA ASP A 36 -10.75 -2.22 0.42
C ASP A 36 -10.25 -1.32 -0.72
N ALA A 37 -10.43 -1.73 -1.98
CA ALA A 37 -10.08 -0.89 -3.13
C ALA A 37 -10.89 0.41 -3.18
N ILE A 38 -12.19 0.32 -2.87
CA ILE A 38 -13.08 1.49 -2.81
C ILE A 38 -12.68 2.41 -1.64
N ARG A 39 -12.41 1.85 -0.45
CA ARG A 39 -11.95 2.62 0.71
C ARG A 39 -10.62 3.31 0.42
N TRP A 40 -9.67 2.61 -0.17
CA TRP A 40 -8.38 3.17 -0.59
C TRP A 40 -8.57 4.33 -1.56
N TYR A 41 -9.42 4.14 -2.56
CA TYR A 41 -9.76 5.22 -3.50
C TYR A 41 -10.31 6.46 -2.79
N PHE A 42 -11.19 6.29 -1.80
CA PHE A 42 -11.73 7.43 -1.07
C PHE A 42 -10.68 8.13 -0.21
N TYR A 43 -9.69 7.43 0.29
CA TYR A 43 -8.59 8.04 1.06
C TYR A 43 -7.60 8.78 0.17
N THR A 44 -7.36 8.31 -1.05
CA THR A 44 -6.34 8.86 -1.95
C THR A 44 -6.87 9.91 -2.94
N SER A 45 -8.17 9.94 -3.23
CA SER A 45 -8.73 10.72 -4.34
C SER A 45 -8.79 12.22 -4.10
N SER A 46 -9.07 12.66 -2.89
CA SER A 46 -9.14 14.09 -2.50
C SER A 46 -9.32 14.25 -1.00
N ALA A 47 -9.08 15.46 -0.50
CA ALA A 47 -9.36 15.80 0.89
C ALA A 47 -10.82 15.50 1.27
N PRO A 48 -11.11 15.08 2.52
CA PRO A 48 -12.45 14.65 2.94
C PRO A 48 -13.56 15.69 2.75
N TRP A 49 -13.21 16.97 2.80
CA TRP A 49 -14.14 18.11 2.65
C TRP A 49 -14.40 18.55 1.20
N LEU A 50 -13.72 17.94 0.24
CA LEU A 50 -13.92 18.26 -1.18
C LEU A 50 -14.94 17.30 -1.83
N PRO A 51 -15.67 17.75 -2.86
CA PRO A 51 -16.52 16.88 -3.65
C PRO A 51 -15.72 15.74 -4.27
N LYS A 52 -16.23 14.52 -4.16
CA LYS A 52 -15.55 13.33 -4.71
C LYS A 52 -16.23 12.87 -5.99
N ARG A 53 -15.43 12.70 -7.03
CA ARG A 53 -15.83 12.01 -8.26
C ARG A 53 -15.60 10.53 -8.09
N PHE A 54 -16.54 9.70 -8.53
CA PHE A 54 -16.34 8.25 -8.55
C PHE A 54 -15.93 7.81 -9.95
N SER A 55 -14.79 7.14 -10.04
CA SER A 55 -14.31 6.54 -11.29
C SER A 55 -13.85 5.11 -11.03
N GLY A 56 -14.49 4.15 -11.68
CA GLY A 56 -14.14 2.74 -11.58
C GLY A 56 -12.69 2.47 -12.05
N LYS A 57 -12.24 3.20 -13.08
CA LYS A 57 -10.85 3.11 -13.56
C LYS A 57 -9.84 3.55 -12.49
N ALA A 58 -10.15 4.64 -11.77
CA ALA A 58 -9.27 5.13 -10.71
C ALA A 58 -9.25 4.18 -9.49
N VAL A 59 -10.37 3.53 -9.17
CA VAL A 59 -10.43 2.47 -8.14
C VAL A 59 -9.52 1.29 -8.54
N GLN A 60 -9.63 0.79 -9.77
CA GLN A 60 -8.78 -0.30 -10.29
C GLN A 60 -7.29 0.08 -10.33
N GLU A 61 -6.99 1.32 -10.69
CA GLU A 61 -5.60 1.80 -10.71
C GLU A 61 -4.98 1.83 -9.31
N GLY A 62 -5.70 2.34 -8.32
CA GLY A 62 -5.28 2.30 -6.92
C GLY A 62 -5.11 0.88 -6.40
N GLN A 63 -6.06 -0.01 -6.72
CA GLN A 63 -5.95 -1.44 -6.38
C GLN A 63 -4.70 -2.07 -6.98
N ARG A 64 -4.43 -1.85 -8.27
CA ARG A 64 -3.27 -2.41 -8.96
C ARG A 64 -1.95 -1.85 -8.46
N LYS A 65 -1.85 -0.52 -8.32
CA LYS A 65 -0.58 0.15 -7.97
C LYS A 65 -0.19 -0.03 -6.50
N PHE A 66 -1.14 -0.06 -5.60
CA PHE A 66 -0.86 -0.18 -4.17
C PHE A 66 -1.06 -1.60 -3.66
N MET A 67 -2.31 -2.08 -3.64
CA MET A 67 -2.64 -3.38 -3.08
C MET A 67 -1.97 -4.53 -3.83
N GLY A 68 -2.00 -4.49 -5.18
CA GLY A 68 -1.36 -5.50 -6.01
C GLY A 68 0.16 -5.54 -5.84
N THR A 69 0.79 -4.37 -5.71
CA THR A 69 2.25 -4.28 -5.47
C THR A 69 2.61 -4.83 -4.10
N LEU A 70 1.87 -4.45 -3.05
CA LEU A 70 2.06 -4.98 -1.69
C LEU A 70 1.84 -6.49 -1.65
N TRP A 71 0.74 -6.97 -2.25
CA TRP A 71 0.44 -8.39 -2.34
C TRP A 71 1.53 -9.20 -3.05
N ASN A 72 2.04 -8.69 -4.17
CA ASN A 72 3.12 -9.34 -4.90
C ASN A 72 4.42 -9.39 -4.07
N THR A 73 4.72 -8.37 -3.29
CA THR A 73 5.86 -8.36 -2.37
C THR A 73 5.68 -9.40 -1.26
N TYR A 74 4.49 -9.45 -0.67
CA TYR A 74 4.14 -10.47 0.32
C TYR A 74 4.20 -11.88 -0.26
N ALA A 75 3.63 -12.11 -1.44
CA ALA A 75 3.67 -13.41 -2.11
C ALA A 75 5.10 -13.86 -2.44
N PHE A 76 5.96 -12.93 -2.86
CA PHE A 76 7.38 -13.18 -3.06
C PHE A 76 8.04 -13.62 -1.74
N PHE A 77 7.84 -12.89 -0.66
CA PHE A 77 8.39 -13.24 0.65
C PHE A 77 7.94 -14.64 1.09
N VAL A 78 6.63 -14.89 1.08
CA VAL A 78 6.05 -16.17 1.53
C VAL A 78 6.53 -17.35 0.67
N LEU A 79 6.62 -17.16 -0.65
CA LEU A 79 7.11 -18.20 -1.55
C LEU A 79 8.51 -18.65 -1.17
N TYR A 80 9.44 -17.72 -1.02
CA TYR A 80 10.84 -18.07 -0.69
C TYR A 80 11.00 -18.51 0.77
N ALA A 81 10.28 -17.89 1.70
CA ALA A 81 10.26 -18.33 3.10
C ALA A 81 9.83 -19.79 3.24
N ASN A 82 8.82 -20.23 2.46
CA ASN A 82 8.37 -21.62 2.45
C ASN A 82 9.40 -22.55 1.80
N ILE A 83 10.04 -22.16 0.69
CA ILE A 83 11.08 -22.95 0.03
C ILE A 83 12.26 -23.19 0.97
N ASP A 84 12.67 -22.15 1.69
CA ASP A 84 13.83 -22.18 2.60
C ASP A 84 13.47 -22.68 4.02
N ASN A 85 12.19 -22.96 4.32
CA ASN A 85 11.69 -23.28 5.66
C ASN A 85 12.10 -22.20 6.68
N PHE A 86 12.03 -20.91 6.28
CA PHE A 86 12.39 -19.78 7.12
C PHE A 86 11.41 -19.62 8.27
N ASP A 87 11.93 -19.50 9.47
CA ASP A 87 11.17 -19.26 10.70
C ASP A 87 11.79 -18.05 11.43
N ALA A 88 11.10 -16.91 11.37
CA ALA A 88 11.59 -15.66 11.93
C ALA A 88 11.86 -15.74 13.45
N SER A 89 11.16 -16.64 14.17
CA SER A 89 11.35 -16.81 15.62
C SER A 89 12.75 -17.34 15.99
N LYS A 90 13.46 -17.92 15.04
CA LYS A 90 14.81 -18.47 15.23
C LYS A 90 15.93 -17.45 15.04
N TYR A 91 15.62 -16.25 14.59
CA TYR A 91 16.59 -15.23 14.24
C TYR A 91 16.30 -13.93 14.96
N THR A 92 17.35 -13.15 15.20
CA THR A 92 17.23 -11.81 15.77
C THR A 92 17.81 -10.82 14.76
N LEU A 93 17.08 -9.76 14.48
CA LEU A 93 17.55 -8.68 13.63
C LEU A 93 18.53 -7.81 14.42
N GLU A 94 19.80 -7.80 13.99
CA GLU A 94 20.85 -6.96 14.58
C GLU A 94 21.13 -5.78 13.64
N TYR A 95 20.51 -4.64 13.91
CA TYR A 95 20.53 -3.48 13.02
C TYR A 95 21.96 -3.05 12.62
N ASP A 96 22.91 -3.05 13.56
CA ASP A 96 24.29 -2.61 13.30
C ASP A 96 25.02 -3.50 12.29
N LYS A 97 24.64 -4.78 12.21
CA LYS A 97 25.24 -5.77 11.30
C LYS A 97 24.54 -5.84 9.93
N LEU A 98 23.44 -5.12 9.74
CA LEU A 98 22.70 -5.15 8.48
C LEU A 98 23.49 -4.48 7.35
N PRO A 99 23.39 -4.99 6.12
CA PRO A 99 23.82 -4.28 4.91
C PRO A 99 23.10 -2.94 4.74
N VAL A 100 23.72 -2.05 3.98
CA VAL A 100 23.21 -0.68 3.76
C VAL A 100 21.77 -0.67 3.21
N MET A 101 21.44 -1.60 2.29
CA MET A 101 20.10 -1.68 1.71
C MET A 101 19.03 -2.06 2.72
N ASP A 102 19.35 -2.95 3.66
CA ASP A 102 18.43 -3.37 4.72
C ASP A 102 18.21 -2.21 5.71
N LYS A 103 19.30 -1.55 6.14
CA LYS A 103 19.23 -0.34 6.96
C LYS A 103 18.38 0.75 6.29
N TRP A 104 18.58 0.93 4.99
CA TRP A 104 17.82 1.91 4.22
C TRP A 104 16.32 1.61 4.24
N LEU A 105 15.89 0.36 4.00
CA LEU A 105 14.47 0.00 4.01
C LEU A 105 13.84 0.21 5.39
N LEU A 106 14.51 -0.23 6.45
CA LEU A 106 14.02 -0.05 7.83
C LEU A 106 13.96 1.43 8.24
N SER A 107 14.94 2.23 7.82
CA SER A 107 14.92 3.67 8.02
C SER A 107 13.75 4.33 7.29
N LYS A 108 13.48 3.92 6.04
CA LYS A 108 12.32 4.38 5.26
C LYS A 108 11.01 3.98 5.92
N LEU A 109 10.89 2.75 6.41
CA LEU A 109 9.71 2.28 7.14
C LEU A 109 9.43 3.18 8.35
N ASN A 110 10.43 3.41 9.20
CA ASN A 110 10.27 4.25 10.39
C ASN A 110 9.89 5.70 10.02
N SER A 111 10.49 6.26 8.97
CA SER A 111 10.15 7.60 8.49
C SER A 111 8.72 7.66 7.96
N THR A 112 8.29 6.63 7.23
CA THR A 112 6.92 6.52 6.72
C THR A 112 5.91 6.40 7.86
N VAL A 113 6.20 5.59 8.88
CA VAL A 113 5.32 5.48 10.07
C VAL A 113 5.15 6.84 10.74
N ALA A 114 6.24 7.57 11.00
CA ALA A 114 6.18 8.89 11.62
C ALA A 114 5.42 9.91 10.75
N GLU A 115 5.62 9.88 9.43
CA GLU A 115 4.92 10.76 8.48
C GLU A 115 3.43 10.46 8.42
N VAL A 116 3.06 9.18 8.36
CA VAL A 116 1.65 8.73 8.32
C VAL A 116 0.94 9.12 9.62
N ASP A 117 1.54 8.86 10.78
CA ASP A 117 1.00 9.19 12.08
C ASP A 117 0.76 10.71 12.21
N SER A 118 1.77 11.51 11.88
CA SER A 118 1.65 12.98 11.90
C SER A 118 0.59 13.52 10.94
N ASN A 119 0.46 12.93 9.74
CA ASN A 119 -0.56 13.35 8.78
C ASN A 119 -1.96 12.97 9.25
N LEU A 120 -2.14 11.78 9.85
CA LEU A 120 -3.43 11.35 10.38
C LEU A 120 -3.88 12.20 11.57
N ASP A 121 -2.98 12.58 12.47
CA ASP A 121 -3.26 13.50 13.58
C ASP A 121 -3.77 14.86 13.10
N GLN A 122 -3.33 15.28 11.91
CA GLN A 122 -3.76 16.53 11.29
C GLN A 122 -4.93 16.36 10.30
N TYR A 123 -5.56 15.18 10.24
CA TYR A 123 -6.61 14.84 9.27
C TYR A 123 -6.18 14.98 7.80
N ARG A 124 -4.89 14.87 7.50
CA ARG A 124 -4.33 14.87 6.14
C ARG A 124 -4.31 13.46 5.56
N ILE A 125 -5.49 12.89 5.38
CA ILE A 125 -5.65 11.49 4.98
C ILE A 125 -5.03 11.18 3.61
N PRO A 126 -5.19 12.03 2.56
CA PRO A 126 -4.56 11.75 1.27
C PRO A 126 -3.03 11.74 1.33
N GLU A 127 -2.43 12.61 2.12
CA GLU A 127 -0.98 12.68 2.31
C GLU A 127 -0.46 11.43 3.04
N ALA A 128 -1.15 10.98 4.09
CA ALA A 128 -0.83 9.73 4.77
C ALA A 128 -0.92 8.53 3.83
N ALA A 129 -2.00 8.44 3.04
CA ALA A 129 -2.16 7.37 2.06
C ALA A 129 -1.10 7.40 0.96
N LYS A 130 -0.70 8.61 0.52
CA LYS A 130 0.40 8.77 -0.44
C LYS A 130 1.74 8.29 0.12
N ALA A 131 2.07 8.62 1.36
CA ALA A 131 3.31 8.17 2.01
C ALA A 131 3.37 6.64 2.06
N LEU A 132 2.26 5.96 2.38
CA LEU A 132 2.17 4.49 2.34
C LEU A 132 2.38 3.94 0.92
N GLN A 133 1.77 4.57 -0.09
CA GLN A 133 1.91 4.13 -1.48
C GLN A 133 3.34 4.28 -1.98
N ASP A 134 3.99 5.41 -1.68
CA ASP A 134 5.37 5.69 -2.07
C ASP A 134 6.33 4.68 -1.40
N PHE A 135 6.12 4.37 -0.11
CA PHE A 135 6.89 3.34 0.59
C PHE A 135 6.74 1.95 -0.03
N VAL A 136 5.52 1.52 -0.35
CA VAL A 136 5.27 0.20 -0.99
C VAL A 136 5.92 0.12 -2.36
N ASP A 137 5.90 1.21 -3.13
CA ASP A 137 6.57 1.28 -4.43
C ASP A 137 8.11 1.16 -4.28
N GLU A 138 8.71 1.91 -3.36
CA GLU A 138 10.15 1.84 -3.09
C GLU A 138 10.56 0.46 -2.53
N MET A 139 9.80 -0.11 -1.62
CA MET A 139 10.04 -1.46 -1.09
C MET A 139 10.04 -2.51 -2.21
N SER A 140 9.03 -2.49 -3.07
CA SER A 140 8.89 -3.48 -4.14
C SER A 140 9.87 -3.26 -5.28
N ASN A 141 9.90 -2.04 -5.85
CA ASN A 141 10.62 -1.76 -7.09
C ASN A 141 12.11 -1.44 -6.86
N TRP A 142 12.48 -1.09 -5.66
CA TRP A 142 13.88 -0.83 -5.33
C TRP A 142 14.47 -1.93 -4.46
N TYR A 143 13.99 -2.11 -3.23
CA TYR A 143 14.57 -3.07 -2.29
C TYR A 143 14.42 -4.52 -2.76
N VAL A 144 13.19 -5.01 -2.96
CA VAL A 144 12.95 -6.40 -3.34
C VAL A 144 13.59 -6.72 -4.68
N ARG A 145 13.43 -5.83 -5.66
CA ARG A 145 13.99 -6.04 -7.00
C ARG A 145 15.51 -6.19 -6.98
N ARG A 146 16.23 -5.41 -6.16
CA ARG A 146 17.70 -5.46 -6.04
C ARG A 146 18.17 -6.56 -5.13
N SER A 147 17.35 -7.03 -4.21
CA SER A 147 17.68 -8.08 -3.25
C SER A 147 17.29 -9.48 -3.71
N ARG A 148 16.72 -9.66 -4.91
CA ARG A 148 16.22 -10.96 -5.39
C ARG A 148 17.28 -12.06 -5.33
N GLU A 149 18.50 -11.78 -5.75
CA GLU A 149 19.59 -12.75 -5.76
C GLU A 149 19.92 -13.29 -4.36
N ARG A 150 19.72 -12.48 -3.31
CA ARG A 150 19.91 -12.89 -1.92
C ARG A 150 18.90 -13.98 -1.53
N PHE A 151 17.64 -13.85 -1.97
CA PHE A 151 16.59 -14.85 -1.73
C PHE A 151 16.80 -16.12 -2.57
N TRP A 152 17.44 -16.01 -3.73
CA TRP A 152 17.75 -17.15 -4.61
C TRP A 152 19.03 -17.88 -4.23
N ALA A 153 19.87 -17.30 -3.40
CA ALA A 153 21.12 -17.92 -2.96
C ALA A 153 20.87 -19.27 -2.28
N LYS A 154 21.81 -20.21 -2.46
CA LYS A 154 21.72 -21.53 -1.80
C LYS A 154 22.11 -21.40 -0.33
N GLY A 155 21.41 -22.16 0.53
CA GLY A 155 21.65 -22.16 1.97
C GLY A 155 21.07 -20.94 2.69
N MET A 156 21.24 -20.90 4.00
CA MET A 156 20.75 -19.84 4.89
C MET A 156 21.93 -19.05 5.48
N GLU A 157 22.68 -18.42 4.61
CA GLU A 157 23.77 -17.52 4.98
C GLU A 157 23.25 -16.26 5.66
N GLN A 158 24.09 -15.59 6.45
CA GLN A 158 23.68 -14.42 7.25
C GLN A 158 23.06 -13.30 6.40
N ASP A 159 23.56 -13.06 5.18
CA ASP A 159 23.02 -12.05 4.27
C ASP A 159 21.57 -12.37 3.85
N LYS A 160 21.28 -13.64 3.55
CA LYS A 160 19.94 -14.12 3.24
C LYS A 160 19.00 -14.01 4.45
N ILE A 161 19.48 -14.38 5.63
CA ILE A 161 18.73 -14.23 6.89
C ILE A 161 18.40 -12.75 7.12
N ASN A 162 19.35 -11.85 6.94
CA ASN A 162 19.13 -10.41 7.07
C ASN A 162 18.05 -9.91 6.10
N ALA A 163 18.06 -10.38 4.84
CA ALA A 163 17.04 -10.01 3.86
C ALA A 163 15.64 -10.48 4.28
N TYR A 164 15.52 -11.73 4.75
CA TYR A 164 14.25 -12.23 5.28
C TYR A 164 13.77 -11.44 6.48
N MET A 165 14.64 -11.24 7.48
CA MET A 165 14.29 -10.51 8.69
C MET A 165 13.88 -9.07 8.40
N THR A 166 14.54 -8.42 7.44
CA THR A 166 14.22 -7.05 7.03
C THR A 166 12.83 -6.95 6.38
N LEU A 167 12.41 -7.93 5.56
CA LEU A 167 11.06 -7.94 4.98
C LEU A 167 9.99 -8.43 5.96
N TYR A 168 10.38 -9.20 6.98
CA TYR A 168 9.48 -9.69 8.03
C TYR A 168 9.11 -8.58 9.02
N THR A 169 10.02 -7.62 9.27
CA THR A 169 9.79 -6.47 10.16
C THR A 169 8.71 -5.54 9.63
#